data_1387486ece1c3b8abcca44c2633685d6
#
_entry.id   1387486ece1c3b8abcca44c2633685d6
#
_cell.length_a   1.000
_cell.length_b   1.000
_cell.length_c   1.000
_cell.angle_alpha   90.00
_cell.angle_beta   90.00
_cell.angle_gamma   90.00
#
_symmetry.space_group_name_H-M   'P 1'
#
loop_
_entity.id
_entity.type
_entity.pdbx_description
1 polymer ?
#
loop_
_entity_poly.entity_id
_entity_poly.type
_entity_poly.pdbx_seq_one_letter_code
_entity_poly.pdbx_strand_id
1 'polypeptide(L)'
;MPVDTLHPDQFFGQKSVMKAPFAWEDWYTSIACAVLFVPFLLLFIYLVKRIRDNKPIIRKVKVEPKLPPHQLAMQEIERIKGEKVWQKGQSKEYYTELTDAIRTYIKDRFGFNALEMTSSEIIDKLLEMNDKNAISDLRILFQTADLVKFAKHNPLMNENDANLINAIDFINETKEKEDENAKPQPTEITIIEKRSLRTKILLGAGIVALTAALAGSLIYIGLELYNYFA
;
A
#
# COMPACT_ATOMS: atom_id res chain seq x y z
N MET A 1 19.72 -66.85 48.71
CA MET A 1 21.20 -66.72 48.87
C MET A 1 21.69 -67.99 49.55
N PRO A 2 22.63 -68.69 49.05
CA PRO A 2 23.26 -69.83 49.78
C PRO A 2 24.07 -69.17 50.92
N VAL A 3 23.71 -69.54 52.12
CA VAL A 3 24.49 -69.16 53.34
C VAL A 3 25.69 -70.07 53.38
N ASP A 4 26.89 -69.48 53.35
CA ASP A 4 28.12 -70.27 53.50
C ASP A 4 28.24 -70.65 54.96
N THR A 5 27.97 -71.92 55.27
CA THR A 5 27.93 -72.50 56.64
C THR A 5 29.33 -72.79 57.15
N LEU A 6 30.40 -72.53 56.41
CA LEU A 6 31.77 -72.80 56.79
C LEU A 6 32.45 -71.66 57.56
N HIS A 7 31.93 -70.47 57.46
CA HIS A 7 32.45 -69.24 58.17
C HIS A 7 31.33 -68.39 58.70
N PRO A 8 30.65 -68.74 59.76
CA PRO A 8 29.48 -67.97 60.27
C PRO A 8 29.82 -66.56 60.82
N ASP A 9 31.07 -66.22 61.03
CA ASP A 9 31.51 -64.95 61.62
C ASP A 9 31.92 -63.91 60.59
N GLN A 10 31.84 -64.23 59.27
CA GLN A 10 32.11 -63.25 58.23
C GLN A 10 30.84 -62.55 57.78
N PHE A 11 30.60 -61.41 58.38
CA PHE A 11 29.60 -60.44 57.85
C PHE A 11 30.14 -59.89 56.57
N PHE A 12 29.61 -60.36 55.44
CA PHE A 12 29.84 -59.72 54.19
C PHE A 12 29.23 -58.34 54.21
N GLY A 13 30.05 -57.29 54.23
CA GLY A 13 29.58 -55.90 54.17
C GLY A 13 28.66 -55.63 52.97
N GLN A 14 27.89 -54.58 53.01
CA GLN A 14 27.02 -54.19 51.90
C GLN A 14 27.80 -54.26 50.58
N LYS A 15 27.26 -55.08 49.65
CA LYS A 15 27.77 -55.16 48.30
C LYS A 15 27.81 -53.79 47.69
N SER A 16 28.99 -53.31 47.26
CA SER A 16 29.14 -52.02 46.60
C SER A 16 28.12 -51.92 45.45
N VAL A 17 27.39 -50.82 45.42
CA VAL A 17 26.46 -50.54 44.36
C VAL A 17 27.25 -50.60 43.01
N MET A 18 26.99 -51.60 42.20
CA MET A 18 27.56 -51.65 40.84
C MET A 18 26.97 -50.50 40.05
N LYS A 19 27.79 -49.50 39.73
CA LYS A 19 27.38 -48.45 38.75
C LYS A 19 27.06 -49.11 37.45
N ALA A 20 25.88 -48.88 36.94
CA ALA A 20 25.50 -49.38 35.61
C ALA A 20 26.52 -48.89 34.55
N PRO A 21 26.95 -49.73 33.62
CA PRO A 21 27.84 -49.29 32.55
C PRO A 21 27.14 -48.17 31.74
N PHE A 22 27.90 -47.18 31.34
CA PHE A 22 27.40 -46.07 30.51
C PHE A 22 26.88 -46.63 29.17
N ALA A 23 25.57 -46.53 28.96
CA ALA A 23 24.94 -46.94 27.70
C ALA A 23 24.58 -45.71 26.89
N TRP A 24 25.00 -45.64 25.62
CA TRP A 24 24.65 -44.55 24.71
C TRP A 24 23.15 -44.45 24.46
N GLU A 25 22.45 -45.56 24.61
CA GLU A 25 21.00 -45.64 24.38
C GLU A 25 20.21 -44.78 25.40
N ASP A 26 20.70 -44.67 26.65
CA ASP A 26 20.06 -43.92 27.72
C ASP A 26 20.17 -42.38 27.47
N TRP A 27 21.18 -41.96 26.72
CA TRP A 27 21.46 -40.50 26.45
C TRP A 27 20.94 -40.04 25.10
N TYR A 28 20.43 -40.94 24.29
CA TYR A 28 19.99 -40.62 22.92
C TYR A 28 18.93 -39.48 22.91
N THR A 29 17.95 -39.53 23.80
CA THR A 29 16.87 -38.55 23.91
C THR A 29 17.38 -37.18 24.37
N SER A 30 18.27 -37.13 25.34
CA SER A 30 18.88 -35.91 25.86
C SER A 30 19.79 -35.26 24.84
N ILE A 31 20.57 -36.05 24.10
CA ILE A 31 21.41 -35.55 23.00
C ILE A 31 20.54 -34.97 21.87
N ALA A 32 19.47 -35.66 21.50
CA ALA A 32 18.54 -35.20 20.49
C ALA A 32 17.87 -33.85 20.88
N CYS A 33 17.44 -33.73 22.15
CA CYS A 33 16.90 -32.48 22.70
C CYS A 33 17.94 -31.35 22.70
N ALA A 34 19.17 -31.62 23.07
CA ALA A 34 20.25 -30.62 23.04
C ALA A 34 20.58 -30.13 21.63
N VAL A 35 20.62 -31.03 20.64
CA VAL A 35 20.84 -30.66 19.24
C VAL A 35 19.71 -29.82 18.69
N LEU A 36 18.46 -30.09 19.04
CA LEU A 36 17.29 -29.30 18.63
C LEU A 36 17.21 -27.93 19.35
N PHE A 37 17.79 -27.81 20.55
CA PHE A 37 17.76 -26.57 21.31
C PHE A 37 18.44 -25.41 20.60
N VAL A 38 19.56 -25.65 19.92
CA VAL A 38 20.35 -24.61 19.25
C VAL A 38 19.55 -23.92 18.11
N PRO A 39 18.95 -24.61 17.14
CA PRO A 39 18.16 -23.95 16.11
C PRO A 39 16.91 -23.25 16.65
N PHE A 40 16.27 -23.77 17.70
CA PHE A 40 15.16 -23.10 18.36
C PHE A 40 15.59 -21.82 19.04
N LEU A 41 16.75 -21.79 19.69
CA LEU A 41 17.33 -20.59 20.30
C LEU A 41 17.66 -19.53 19.24
N LEU A 42 18.25 -19.92 18.13
CA LEU A 42 18.56 -19.03 17.01
C LEU A 42 17.29 -18.44 16.40
N LEU A 43 16.26 -19.24 16.21
CA LEU A 43 14.95 -18.79 15.72
C LEU A 43 14.30 -17.81 16.70
N PHE A 44 14.38 -18.08 18.01
CA PHE A 44 13.90 -17.16 19.04
C PHE A 44 14.59 -15.80 18.99
N ILE A 45 15.93 -15.78 18.94
CA ILE A 45 16.72 -14.55 18.84
C ILE A 45 16.34 -13.79 17.55
N TYR A 46 16.19 -14.49 16.43
CA TYR A 46 15.79 -13.90 15.16
C TYR A 46 14.41 -13.23 15.25
N LEU A 47 13.41 -13.92 15.86
CA LEU A 47 12.06 -13.39 16.01
C LEU A 47 12.01 -12.17 16.94
N VAL A 48 12.73 -12.21 18.06
CA VAL A 48 12.84 -11.07 18.98
C VAL A 48 13.49 -9.88 18.29
N LYS A 49 14.60 -10.09 17.57
CA LYS A 49 15.28 -9.06 16.81
C LYS A 49 14.34 -8.47 15.74
N ARG A 50 13.60 -9.30 15.03
CA ARG A 50 12.63 -8.89 14.01
C ARG A 50 11.47 -8.05 14.55
N ILE A 51 11.03 -8.31 15.79
CA ILE A 51 10.01 -7.48 16.47
C ILE A 51 10.61 -6.16 16.91
N ARG A 52 11.81 -6.17 17.49
CA ARG A 52 12.50 -4.98 17.99
C ARG A 52 12.86 -4.01 16.86
N ASP A 53 13.29 -4.51 15.73
CA ASP A 53 13.67 -3.70 14.57
C ASP A 53 12.46 -3.02 13.89
N ASN A 54 11.25 -3.46 14.18
CA ASN A 54 9.94 -2.88 13.74
C ASN A 54 9.98 -2.25 12.33
N LYS A 55 10.77 -2.84 11.43
CA LYS A 55 10.96 -2.31 10.07
C LYS A 55 9.63 -2.31 9.33
N PRO A 56 9.15 -1.14 8.87
CA PRO A 56 7.95 -1.08 8.06
C PRO A 56 8.16 -1.84 6.75
N ILE A 57 7.10 -2.49 6.27
CA ILE A 57 7.14 -3.10 4.93
C ILE A 57 7.07 -1.94 3.93
N ILE A 58 8.21 -1.61 3.34
CA ILE A 58 8.31 -0.62 2.29
C ILE A 58 7.80 -1.27 1.00
N ARG A 59 6.58 -0.96 0.61
CA ARG A 59 6.05 -1.31 -0.71
C ARG A 59 6.33 -0.13 -1.66
N LYS A 60 7.25 -0.29 -2.58
CA LYS A 60 7.45 0.65 -3.67
C LYS A 60 6.33 0.43 -4.69
N VAL A 61 5.34 1.30 -4.69
CA VAL A 61 4.32 1.34 -5.73
C VAL A 61 4.83 2.30 -6.79
N LYS A 62 5.06 1.80 -7.99
CA LYS A 62 5.35 2.61 -9.16
C LYS A 62 4.05 3.30 -9.54
N VAL A 63 3.90 4.57 -9.17
CA VAL A 63 2.77 5.38 -9.62
C VAL A 63 3.14 5.90 -10.99
N GLU A 64 2.33 5.56 -11.98
CA GLU A 64 2.46 6.18 -13.31
C GLU A 64 2.33 7.71 -13.15
N PRO A 65 3.19 8.49 -13.80
CA PRO A 65 3.12 9.94 -13.69
C PRO A 65 1.73 10.40 -14.17
N LYS A 66 1.02 11.13 -13.31
CA LYS A 66 -0.24 11.75 -13.69
C LYS A 66 0.03 12.69 -14.85
N LEU A 67 -0.68 12.50 -15.95
CA LEU A 67 -0.63 13.43 -17.07
C LEU A 67 -0.97 14.84 -16.59
N PRO A 68 -0.29 15.87 -17.11
CA PRO A 68 -0.61 17.26 -16.81
C PRO A 68 -2.08 17.59 -17.12
N PRO A 69 -2.72 18.50 -16.37
CA PRO A 69 -4.15 18.84 -16.54
C PRO A 69 -4.54 19.21 -17.98
N HIS A 70 -3.68 19.95 -18.69
CA HIS A 70 -3.93 20.34 -20.07
C HIS A 70 -3.93 19.15 -21.04
N GLN A 71 -3.07 18.13 -20.82
CA GLN A 71 -3.05 16.94 -21.66
C GLN A 71 -4.29 16.07 -21.45
N LEU A 72 -4.74 15.93 -20.19
CA LEU A 72 -5.99 15.23 -19.89
C LEU A 72 -7.20 15.92 -20.52
N ALA A 73 -7.28 17.25 -20.40
CA ALA A 73 -8.36 18.02 -21.01
C ALA A 73 -8.36 17.92 -22.54
N MET A 74 -7.18 17.99 -23.18
CA MET A 74 -7.08 17.85 -24.64
C MET A 74 -7.49 16.45 -25.11
N GLN A 75 -7.11 15.39 -24.41
CA GLN A 75 -7.56 14.03 -24.72
C GLN A 75 -9.08 13.91 -24.65
N GLU A 76 -9.69 14.51 -23.64
CA GLU A 76 -11.15 14.49 -23.47
C GLU A 76 -11.86 15.30 -24.57
N ILE A 77 -11.33 16.47 -24.96
CA ILE A 77 -11.85 17.25 -26.07
C ILE A 77 -11.73 16.50 -27.41
N GLU A 78 -10.60 15.81 -27.65
CA GLU A 78 -10.43 14.99 -28.84
C GLU A 78 -11.43 13.82 -28.89
N ARG A 79 -11.72 13.19 -27.74
CA ARG A 79 -12.75 12.17 -27.64
C ARG A 79 -14.11 12.74 -28.04
N ILE A 80 -14.53 13.85 -27.42
CA ILE A 80 -15.81 14.52 -27.70
C ILE A 80 -15.91 14.90 -29.19
N LYS A 81 -14.83 15.42 -29.77
CA LYS A 81 -14.74 15.74 -31.19
C LYS A 81 -14.91 14.50 -32.07
N GLY A 82 -14.30 13.37 -31.67
CA GLY A 82 -14.36 12.11 -32.43
C GLY A 82 -15.75 11.47 -32.45
N GLU A 83 -16.51 11.59 -31.36
CA GLU A 83 -17.84 11.01 -31.21
C GLU A 83 -18.91 11.73 -32.02
N LYS A 84 -18.68 12.99 -32.39
CA LYS A 84 -19.56 13.84 -33.22
C LYS A 84 -21.02 13.84 -32.73
N VAL A 85 -21.23 13.88 -31.44
CA VAL A 85 -22.54 13.76 -30.78
C VAL A 85 -23.53 14.82 -31.25
N TRP A 86 -23.02 16.04 -31.56
CA TRP A 86 -23.84 17.15 -32.09
C TRP A 86 -24.46 16.84 -33.45
N GLN A 87 -23.80 16.04 -34.31
CA GLN A 87 -24.31 15.65 -35.62
C GLN A 87 -25.49 14.69 -35.52
N LYS A 88 -25.64 14.04 -34.39
CA LYS A 88 -26.78 13.14 -34.09
C LYS A 88 -27.97 13.87 -33.46
N GLY A 89 -27.96 15.20 -33.45
CA GLY A 89 -29.01 16.01 -32.82
C GLY A 89 -28.96 16.07 -31.32
N GLN A 90 -27.88 15.63 -30.69
CA GLN A 90 -27.69 15.59 -29.24
C GLN A 90 -26.83 16.76 -28.75
N SER A 91 -27.19 17.99 -29.19
CA SER A 91 -26.43 19.19 -28.82
C SER A 91 -26.32 19.42 -27.31
N LYS A 92 -27.36 19.09 -26.54
CA LYS A 92 -27.34 19.21 -25.09
C LYS A 92 -26.27 18.32 -24.44
N GLU A 93 -26.13 17.09 -24.90
CA GLU A 93 -25.17 16.13 -24.39
C GLU A 93 -23.74 16.58 -24.73
N TYR A 94 -23.52 16.99 -25.97
CA TYR A 94 -22.25 17.58 -26.43
C TYR A 94 -21.78 18.74 -25.55
N TYR A 95 -22.66 19.78 -25.33
CA TYR A 95 -22.30 20.92 -24.52
C TYR A 95 -22.13 20.57 -23.01
N THR A 96 -22.80 19.54 -22.54
CA THR A 96 -22.60 19.05 -21.19
C THR A 96 -21.21 18.46 -21.04
N GLU A 97 -20.82 17.52 -21.90
CA GLU A 97 -19.50 16.91 -21.88
C GLU A 97 -18.37 17.95 -22.08
N LEU A 98 -18.52 18.87 -23.06
CA LEU A 98 -17.52 19.89 -23.33
C LEU A 98 -17.32 20.83 -22.14
N THR A 99 -18.41 21.30 -21.50
CA THR A 99 -18.31 22.16 -20.33
C THR A 99 -17.77 21.42 -19.11
N ASP A 100 -18.06 20.15 -18.95
CA ASP A 100 -17.55 19.33 -17.83
C ASP A 100 -16.05 19.07 -17.97
N ALA A 101 -15.56 18.84 -19.22
CA ALA A 101 -14.13 18.72 -19.50
C ALA A 101 -13.38 20.03 -19.14
N ILE A 102 -13.91 21.18 -19.54
CA ILE A 102 -13.33 22.49 -19.22
C ILE A 102 -13.39 22.78 -17.70
N ARG A 103 -14.49 22.48 -17.03
CA ARG A 103 -14.62 22.66 -15.57
C ARG A 103 -13.62 21.79 -14.81
N THR A 104 -13.40 20.56 -15.27
CA THR A 104 -12.39 19.65 -14.70
C THR A 104 -10.99 20.21 -14.90
N TYR A 105 -10.69 20.70 -16.10
CA TYR A 105 -9.41 21.37 -16.36
C TYR A 105 -9.19 22.58 -15.44
N ILE A 106 -10.19 23.46 -15.32
CA ILE A 106 -10.12 24.64 -14.45
C ILE A 106 -9.85 24.25 -12.99
N LYS A 107 -10.54 23.23 -12.49
CA LYS A 107 -10.32 22.70 -11.15
C LYS A 107 -8.88 22.22 -10.95
N ASP A 108 -8.37 21.43 -11.87
CA ASP A 108 -7.05 20.80 -11.73
C ASP A 108 -5.91 21.81 -11.98
N ARG A 109 -6.16 22.84 -12.80
CA ARG A 109 -5.17 23.87 -13.16
C ARG A 109 -5.12 25.04 -12.18
N PHE A 110 -6.29 25.55 -11.76
CA PHE A 110 -6.40 26.75 -10.94
C PHE A 110 -6.72 26.44 -9.46
N GLY A 111 -7.00 25.18 -9.11
CA GLY A 111 -7.14 24.72 -7.72
C GLY A 111 -8.46 25.09 -7.04
N PHE A 112 -9.47 25.61 -7.75
CA PHE A 112 -10.80 25.85 -7.21
C PHE A 112 -11.86 24.92 -7.82
N ASN A 113 -12.92 24.60 -7.06
CA ASN A 113 -13.89 23.59 -7.47
C ASN A 113 -14.90 24.11 -8.49
N ALA A 114 -14.46 24.28 -9.75
CA ALA A 114 -15.29 24.74 -10.86
C ALA A 114 -16.48 23.82 -11.19
N LEU A 115 -16.47 22.57 -10.73
CA LEU A 115 -17.57 21.61 -10.99
C LEU A 115 -18.84 21.97 -10.21
N GLU A 116 -18.73 22.66 -9.07
CA GLU A 116 -19.85 23.06 -8.21
C GLU A 116 -20.26 24.54 -8.41
N MET A 117 -19.55 25.25 -9.28
CA MET A 117 -19.79 26.67 -9.56
C MET A 117 -20.64 26.88 -10.79
N THR A 118 -21.38 27.99 -10.83
CA THR A 118 -22.08 28.45 -12.03
C THR A 118 -21.10 28.99 -13.06
N SER A 119 -21.52 29.06 -14.33
CA SER A 119 -20.70 29.62 -15.42
C SER A 119 -20.23 31.05 -15.13
N SER A 120 -21.08 31.88 -14.55
CA SER A 120 -20.73 33.26 -14.18
C SER A 120 -19.70 33.32 -13.07
N GLU A 121 -19.87 32.52 -11.99
CA GLU A 121 -18.93 32.50 -10.86
C GLU A 121 -17.53 32.02 -11.31
N ILE A 122 -17.46 31.06 -12.25
CA ILE A 122 -16.19 30.62 -12.80
C ILE A 122 -15.50 31.76 -13.56
N ILE A 123 -16.22 32.45 -14.42
CA ILE A 123 -15.70 33.58 -15.21
C ILE A 123 -15.21 34.68 -14.28
N ASP A 124 -16.01 35.07 -13.26
CA ASP A 124 -15.63 36.12 -12.33
C ASP A 124 -14.36 35.76 -11.55
N LYS A 125 -14.25 34.54 -11.12
CA LYS A 125 -13.08 34.04 -10.39
C LYS A 125 -11.82 33.97 -11.25
N LEU A 126 -11.94 33.61 -12.52
CA LEU A 126 -10.83 33.63 -13.47
C LEU A 126 -10.38 35.06 -13.79
N LEU A 127 -11.32 36.03 -13.88
CA LEU A 127 -10.99 37.45 -14.07
C LEU A 127 -10.19 38.04 -12.90
N GLU A 128 -10.43 37.59 -11.67
CA GLU A 128 -9.63 37.95 -10.50
C GLU A 128 -8.19 37.46 -10.59
N MET A 129 -7.95 36.35 -11.30
CA MET A 129 -6.64 35.73 -11.45
C MET A 129 -5.81 36.26 -12.63
N ASN A 130 -6.29 37.23 -13.38
CA ASN A 130 -5.52 38.07 -14.32
C ASN A 130 -5.34 37.58 -15.78
N ASP A 131 -6.20 36.76 -16.31
CA ASP A 131 -6.07 36.28 -17.70
C ASP A 131 -7.25 36.73 -18.60
N LYS A 132 -7.19 37.97 -19.08
CA LYS A 132 -8.35 38.65 -19.71
C LYS A 132 -8.69 38.13 -21.12
N ASN A 133 -7.72 37.67 -21.91
CA ASN A 133 -7.95 37.30 -23.32
C ASN A 133 -8.59 35.94 -23.46
N ALA A 134 -8.04 34.91 -22.78
CA ALA A 134 -8.59 33.55 -22.79
C ALA A 134 -10.01 33.46 -22.21
N ILE A 135 -10.38 34.38 -21.32
CA ILE A 135 -11.67 34.38 -20.63
C ILE A 135 -12.83 34.82 -21.54
N SER A 136 -12.57 35.66 -22.57
CA SER A 136 -13.62 36.08 -23.48
C SER A 136 -14.23 34.94 -24.26
N ASP A 137 -13.40 34.06 -24.77
CA ASP A 137 -13.79 32.93 -25.59
C ASP A 137 -14.48 31.83 -24.73
N LEU A 138 -13.96 31.62 -23.53
CA LEU A 138 -14.61 30.74 -22.54
C LEU A 138 -16.00 31.25 -22.14
N ARG A 139 -16.19 32.57 -22.02
CA ARG A 139 -17.51 33.19 -21.73
C ARG A 139 -18.51 32.87 -22.82
N ILE A 140 -18.11 32.99 -24.11
CA ILE A 140 -18.97 32.66 -25.26
C ILE A 140 -19.39 31.19 -25.21
N LEU A 141 -18.43 30.30 -24.96
CA LEU A 141 -18.69 28.88 -24.85
C LEU A 141 -19.71 28.56 -23.73
N PHE A 142 -19.51 29.10 -22.52
CA PHE A 142 -20.41 28.88 -21.39
C PHE A 142 -21.80 29.48 -21.65
N GLN A 143 -21.91 30.66 -22.23
CA GLN A 143 -23.20 31.25 -22.59
C GLN A 143 -23.98 30.39 -23.60
N THR A 144 -23.29 29.91 -24.67
CA THR A 144 -23.92 29.02 -25.64
C THR A 144 -24.36 27.69 -24.98
N ALA A 145 -23.49 27.13 -24.13
CA ALA A 145 -23.80 25.90 -23.39
C ALA A 145 -25.03 26.07 -22.48
N ASP A 146 -25.15 27.18 -21.78
CA ASP A 146 -26.29 27.47 -20.91
C ASP A 146 -27.58 27.65 -21.72
N LEU A 147 -27.50 28.31 -22.89
CA LEU A 147 -28.66 28.44 -23.81
C LEU A 147 -29.11 27.07 -24.33
N VAL A 148 -28.19 26.19 -24.68
CA VAL A 148 -28.50 24.82 -25.16
C VAL A 148 -29.09 23.96 -24.05
N LYS A 149 -28.53 24.04 -22.84
CA LYS A 149 -28.96 23.23 -21.71
C LYS A 149 -30.33 23.64 -21.19
N PHE A 150 -30.60 24.93 -21.12
CA PHE A 150 -31.77 25.49 -20.41
C PHE A 150 -32.80 26.15 -21.31
N ALA A 151 -32.40 26.75 -22.44
CA ALA A 151 -33.30 27.47 -23.35
C ALA A 151 -33.67 26.71 -24.63
N LYS A 152 -33.32 25.43 -24.74
CA LYS A 152 -33.55 24.61 -25.95
C LYS A 152 -32.97 25.24 -27.24
N HIS A 153 -31.92 26.04 -27.11
CA HIS A 153 -31.21 26.57 -28.27
C HIS A 153 -30.58 25.41 -29.06
N ASN A 154 -30.67 25.44 -30.38
CA ASN A 154 -30.05 24.46 -31.26
C ASN A 154 -28.97 25.16 -32.10
N PRO A 155 -27.69 25.10 -31.65
CA PRO A 155 -26.61 25.80 -32.33
C PRO A 155 -26.37 25.27 -33.73
N LEU A 156 -25.93 26.16 -34.62
CA LEU A 156 -25.51 25.78 -35.96
C LEU A 156 -24.17 25.03 -35.90
N MET A 157 -23.88 24.28 -36.97
CA MET A 157 -22.65 23.49 -37.04
C MET A 157 -21.38 24.31 -36.84
N ASN A 158 -21.35 25.53 -37.46
CA ASN A 158 -20.24 26.46 -37.28
C ASN A 158 -20.09 27.01 -35.86
N GLU A 159 -21.19 27.14 -35.09
CA GLU A 159 -21.14 27.54 -33.68
C GLU A 159 -20.54 26.42 -32.81
N ASN A 160 -20.86 25.17 -33.13
CA ASN A 160 -20.29 24.03 -32.40
C ASN A 160 -18.78 23.93 -32.61
N ASP A 161 -18.34 24.12 -33.89
CA ASP A 161 -16.91 24.12 -34.21
C ASP A 161 -16.18 25.31 -33.57
N ALA A 162 -16.79 26.51 -33.61
CA ALA A 162 -16.22 27.68 -32.94
C ALA A 162 -16.07 27.49 -31.44
N ASN A 163 -17.09 26.95 -30.73
CA ASN A 163 -17.03 26.70 -29.32
C ASN A 163 -16.01 25.61 -28.95
N LEU A 164 -15.80 24.61 -29.82
CA LEU A 164 -14.74 23.63 -29.65
C LEU A 164 -13.36 24.28 -29.75
N ILE A 165 -13.16 25.19 -30.73
CA ILE A 165 -11.92 25.95 -30.88
C ILE A 165 -11.70 26.83 -29.64
N ASN A 166 -12.71 27.56 -29.19
CA ASN A 166 -12.64 28.40 -27.99
C ASN A 166 -12.21 27.59 -26.77
N ALA A 167 -12.68 26.34 -26.61
CA ALA A 167 -12.26 25.45 -25.54
C ALA A 167 -10.79 25.08 -25.65
N ILE A 168 -10.31 24.73 -26.85
CA ILE A 168 -8.92 24.38 -27.12
C ILE A 168 -7.99 25.57 -26.88
N ASP A 169 -8.38 26.76 -27.37
CA ASP A 169 -7.59 27.98 -27.23
C ASP A 169 -7.47 28.39 -25.76
N PHE A 170 -8.56 28.31 -24.99
CA PHE A 170 -8.53 28.54 -23.55
C PHE A 170 -7.52 27.63 -22.84
N ILE A 171 -7.50 26.32 -23.14
CA ILE A 171 -6.55 25.39 -22.54
C ILE A 171 -5.11 25.72 -22.96
N ASN A 172 -4.88 26.04 -24.23
CA ASN A 172 -3.55 26.34 -24.75
C ASN A 172 -2.98 27.65 -24.18
N GLU A 173 -3.80 28.66 -23.99
CA GLU A 173 -3.39 29.94 -23.43
C GLU A 173 -3.13 29.88 -21.93
N THR A 174 -3.89 29.03 -21.22
CA THR A 174 -3.82 28.93 -19.76
C THR A 174 -2.98 27.77 -19.24
N LYS A 175 -2.44 26.90 -20.12
CA LYS A 175 -1.54 25.81 -19.70
C LYS A 175 -0.30 26.34 -18.97
N GLU A 176 0.18 25.60 -17.98
CA GLU A 176 1.49 25.88 -17.38
C GLU A 176 2.58 25.76 -18.44
N LYS A 177 3.49 26.73 -18.45
CA LYS A 177 4.72 26.56 -19.23
C LYS A 177 5.45 25.38 -18.62
N GLU A 178 5.45 24.25 -19.29
CA GLU A 178 6.28 23.14 -18.91
C GLU A 178 7.73 23.60 -18.94
N ASP A 179 8.44 23.45 -17.83
CA ASP A 179 9.90 23.46 -17.87
C ASP A 179 10.31 22.32 -18.78
N GLU A 180 10.80 22.62 -19.97
CA GLU A 180 11.25 21.63 -20.99
C GLU A 180 12.27 20.61 -20.44
N ASN A 181 12.81 20.87 -19.26
CA ASN A 181 13.74 19.99 -18.53
C ASN A 181 13.07 19.08 -17.47
N ALA A 182 11.79 19.23 -17.19
CA ALA A 182 11.06 18.35 -16.30
C ALA A 182 10.62 17.09 -17.04
N LYS A 183 11.56 16.18 -17.33
CA LYS A 183 11.18 14.79 -17.64
C LYS A 183 10.31 14.30 -16.50
N PRO A 184 9.11 13.73 -16.77
CA PRO A 184 8.27 13.15 -15.74
C PRO A 184 9.07 12.07 -15.03
N GLN A 185 9.66 12.41 -13.88
CA GLN A 185 10.32 11.42 -13.06
C GLN A 185 9.20 10.57 -12.43
N PRO A 186 9.27 9.25 -12.57
CA PRO A 186 8.31 8.39 -11.88
C PRO A 186 8.44 8.68 -10.39
N THR A 187 7.44 9.32 -9.82
CA THR A 187 7.39 9.60 -8.39
C THR A 187 7.18 8.26 -7.69
N GLU A 188 8.26 7.68 -7.17
CA GLU A 188 8.18 6.52 -6.30
C GLU A 188 7.50 6.96 -4.99
N ILE A 189 6.19 6.76 -4.90
CA ILE A 189 5.50 6.98 -3.63
C ILE A 189 5.82 5.78 -2.73
N THR A 190 6.61 6.03 -1.71
CA THR A 190 6.92 5.08 -0.67
C THR A 190 5.71 5.00 0.28
N ILE A 191 4.84 4.03 0.08
CA ILE A 191 3.75 3.77 1.02
C ILE A 191 4.33 3.01 2.21
N ILE A 192 4.42 3.68 3.34
CA ILE A 192 4.82 3.09 4.61
C ILE A 192 3.60 2.39 5.22
N GLU A 193 3.39 1.12 4.92
CA GLU A 193 2.36 0.33 5.58
C GLU A 193 2.80 -0.03 7.00
N LYS A 194 2.09 0.48 7.99
CA LYS A 194 2.24 0.04 9.39
C LYS A 194 1.78 -1.41 9.49
N ARG A 195 2.65 -2.26 10.02
CA ARG A 195 2.39 -3.69 10.22
C ARG A 195 1.05 -3.92 10.92
N SER A 196 0.19 -4.72 10.33
CA SER A 196 -1.12 -5.09 10.87
C SER A 196 -0.99 -5.62 12.30
N LEU A 197 -1.91 -5.25 13.18
CA LEU A 197 -2.00 -5.76 14.56
C LEU A 197 -2.03 -7.30 14.59
N ARG A 198 -2.67 -7.94 13.63
CA ARG A 198 -2.71 -9.42 13.50
C ARG A 198 -1.32 -10.03 13.38
N THR A 199 -0.43 -9.42 12.59
CA THR A 199 0.94 -9.91 12.41
C THR A 199 1.76 -9.75 13.69
N LYS A 200 1.52 -8.69 14.48
CA LYS A 200 2.18 -8.49 15.78
C LYS A 200 1.72 -9.54 16.81
N ILE A 201 0.42 -9.84 16.84
CA ILE A 201 -0.16 -10.85 17.73
C ILE A 201 0.36 -12.25 17.38
N LEU A 202 0.38 -12.61 16.08
CA LEU A 202 0.91 -13.90 15.62
C LEU A 202 2.39 -14.09 15.96
N LEU A 203 3.20 -13.04 15.78
CA LEU A 203 4.62 -13.07 16.15
C LEU A 203 4.80 -13.18 17.67
N GLY A 204 4.00 -12.46 18.46
CA GLY A 204 4.00 -12.57 19.92
C GLY A 204 3.62 -13.96 20.41
N ALA A 205 2.54 -14.55 19.87
CA ALA A 205 2.13 -15.92 20.17
C ALA A 205 3.21 -16.95 19.81
N GLY A 206 3.89 -16.77 18.68
CA GLY A 206 5.01 -17.61 18.27
C GLY A 206 6.20 -17.57 19.26
N ILE A 207 6.52 -16.38 19.79
CA ILE A 207 7.57 -16.24 20.80
C ILE A 207 7.18 -16.93 22.10
N VAL A 208 5.93 -16.77 22.57
CA VAL A 208 5.45 -17.42 23.78
C VAL A 208 5.49 -18.96 23.64
N ALA A 209 5.07 -19.50 22.50
CA ALA A 209 5.14 -20.93 22.22
C ALA A 209 6.60 -21.46 22.24
N LEU A 210 7.53 -20.71 21.60
CA LEU A 210 8.95 -21.03 21.59
C LEU A 210 9.59 -20.99 22.98
N THR A 211 9.25 -19.99 23.82
CA THR A 211 9.77 -19.91 25.18
C THR A 211 9.27 -21.08 26.03
N ALA A 212 8.02 -21.49 25.88
CA ALA A 212 7.46 -22.66 26.57
C ALA A 212 8.17 -23.97 26.14
N ALA A 213 8.44 -24.13 24.84
CA ALA A 213 9.17 -25.30 24.33
C ALA A 213 10.62 -25.36 24.84
N LEU A 214 11.33 -24.22 24.84
CA LEU A 214 12.71 -24.15 25.36
C LEU A 214 12.76 -24.43 26.86
N ALA A 215 11.82 -23.88 27.64
CA ALA A 215 11.75 -24.15 29.09
C ALA A 215 11.44 -25.64 29.36
N GLY A 216 10.50 -26.23 28.61
CA GLY A 216 10.17 -27.66 28.73
C GLY A 216 11.36 -28.56 28.42
N SER A 217 12.13 -28.25 27.36
CA SER A 217 13.34 -29.01 27.00
C SER A 217 14.43 -28.93 28.06
N LEU A 218 14.64 -27.76 28.66
CA LEU A 218 15.61 -27.58 29.76
C LEU A 218 15.20 -28.34 31.00
N ILE A 219 13.91 -28.33 31.39
CA ILE A 219 13.39 -29.09 32.52
C ILE A 219 13.56 -30.59 32.27
N TYR A 220 13.26 -31.06 31.06
CA TYR A 220 13.41 -32.47 30.69
C TYR A 220 14.87 -32.92 30.84
N ILE A 221 15.81 -32.18 30.26
CA ILE A 221 17.25 -32.49 30.35
C ILE A 221 17.71 -32.45 31.80
N GLY A 222 17.26 -31.46 32.59
CA GLY A 222 17.59 -31.34 33.99
C GLY A 222 17.11 -32.52 34.87
N LEU A 223 15.89 -33.01 34.62
CA LEU A 223 15.33 -34.16 35.32
C LEU A 223 16.09 -35.47 34.96
N GLU A 224 16.45 -35.62 33.68
CA GLU A 224 17.18 -36.83 33.25
C GLU A 224 18.61 -36.83 33.81
N LEU A 225 19.29 -35.72 33.83
CA LEU A 225 20.58 -35.54 34.52
C LEU A 225 20.49 -35.83 36.02
N TYR A 226 19.45 -35.28 36.70
CA TYR A 226 19.23 -35.53 38.10
C TYR A 226 19.05 -37.02 38.41
N ASN A 227 18.20 -37.72 37.65
CA ASN A 227 17.96 -39.14 37.80
C ASN A 227 19.21 -39.99 37.54
N TYR A 228 20.16 -39.49 36.70
CA TYR A 228 21.42 -40.21 36.41
C TYR A 228 22.44 -40.05 37.57
N PHE A 229 22.45 -38.89 38.25
CA PHE A 229 23.43 -38.64 39.31
C PHE A 229 22.88 -38.93 40.73
N ALA A 230 21.59 -39.03 40.92
CA ALA A 230 20.96 -39.41 42.21
C ALA A 230 20.92 -40.93 42.39
#